data_5d084c1eae267ddc0734f5ee5ff2c28c
#
_entry.id   5d084c1eae267ddc0734f5ee5ff2c28c
#
_cell.length_a   1.000
_cell.length_b   1.000
_cell.length_c   1.000
_cell.angle_alpha   90.00
_cell.angle_beta   90.00
_cell.angle_gamma   90.00
#
_symmetry.space_group_name_H-M   'P 1'
#
loop_
_entity.id
_entity.type
_entity.pdbx_description
1 polymer ?
#
loop_
_entity_poly.entity_id
_entity_poly.type
_entity_poly.pdbx_seq_one_letter_code
_entity_poly.pdbx_strand_id
1 'polypeptide(L)'
;MTTDTDRFLAYLRQVASGRDRAMSAADLRVATGITPRRQQEIILELDAQGIDVCSACDRKPYGYFIPANEAELAPFLHQLRQRRNALSTRVKGIEGRHPALRETRKVTPPLRIEPSGKPEQAQLELVS
;
A
#
# COMPACT_ATOMS: atom_id res chain seq x y z
N MET A 1 24.89 0.19 9.33
CA MET A 1 23.84 0.32 10.36
C MET A 1 22.51 -0.20 9.80
N THR A 2 21.82 -1.03 10.57
CA THR A 2 20.58 -1.66 10.11
C THR A 2 19.41 -0.74 10.39
N THR A 3 18.62 -0.45 9.36
CA THR A 3 17.41 0.38 9.49
C THR A 3 16.23 -0.47 9.97
N ASP A 4 15.15 0.20 10.39
CA ASP A 4 13.90 -0.49 10.71
C ASP A 4 13.41 -1.31 9.52
N THR A 5 13.53 -0.75 8.31
CA THR A 5 13.12 -1.43 7.08
C THR A 5 13.93 -2.72 6.90
N ASP A 6 15.23 -2.65 7.07
CA ASP A 6 16.10 -3.83 6.94
C ASP A 6 15.77 -4.89 7.99
N ARG A 7 15.55 -4.48 9.25
CA ARG A 7 15.21 -5.40 10.34
C ARG A 7 13.88 -6.09 10.09
N PHE A 8 12.90 -5.32 9.65
CA PHE A 8 11.56 -5.84 9.39
C PHE A 8 11.61 -6.88 8.26
N LEU A 9 12.27 -6.53 7.16
CA LEU A 9 12.39 -7.44 6.02
C LEU A 9 13.15 -8.70 6.38
N ALA A 10 14.27 -8.56 7.09
CA ALA A 10 15.06 -9.73 7.50
C ALA A 10 14.25 -10.67 8.37
N TYR A 11 13.48 -10.11 9.31
CA TYR A 11 12.64 -10.93 10.19
C TYR A 11 11.55 -11.64 9.41
N LEU A 12 10.87 -10.93 8.50
CA LEU A 12 9.83 -11.54 7.67
C LEU A 12 10.40 -12.68 6.81
N ARG A 13 11.58 -12.48 6.23
CA ARG A 13 12.22 -13.51 5.42
C ARG A 13 12.57 -14.74 6.23
N GLN A 14 12.86 -14.54 7.50
CA GLN A 14 13.25 -15.65 8.37
C GLN A 14 12.04 -16.43 8.89
N VAL A 15 10.96 -15.74 9.30
CA VAL A 15 9.85 -16.38 10.03
C VAL A 15 8.53 -16.39 9.29
N ALA A 16 8.36 -15.54 8.29
CA ALA A 16 7.09 -15.37 7.58
C ALA A 16 7.25 -15.57 6.07
N SER A 17 8.10 -16.49 5.66
CA SER A 17 8.24 -16.88 4.26
C SER A 17 7.17 -17.89 3.92
N GLY A 18 6.27 -17.51 3.00
CA GLY A 18 5.17 -18.36 2.57
C GLY A 18 3.87 -18.02 3.27
N ARG A 19 2.78 -18.27 2.57
CA ARG A 19 1.42 -17.92 3.02
C ARG A 19 1.07 -18.53 4.38
N ASP A 20 1.51 -19.76 4.62
CA ASP A 20 1.15 -20.48 5.83
C ASP A 20 1.91 -19.99 7.06
N ARG A 21 2.85 -19.05 6.88
CA ARG A 21 3.63 -18.51 7.97
C ARG A 21 3.35 -17.03 8.22
N ALA A 22 2.22 -16.52 7.73
CA ALA A 22 1.85 -15.11 7.93
C ALA A 22 1.82 -14.77 9.42
N MET A 23 2.29 -13.58 9.76
CA MET A 23 2.34 -13.09 11.14
C MET A 23 1.54 -11.81 11.27
N SER A 24 0.75 -11.71 12.33
CA SER A 24 -0.02 -10.52 12.60
C SER A 24 0.88 -9.32 12.93
N ALA A 25 0.35 -8.11 12.72
CA ALA A 25 1.08 -6.90 13.08
C ALA A 25 1.40 -6.86 14.57
N ALA A 26 0.51 -7.40 15.41
CA ALA A 26 0.73 -7.45 16.85
C ALA A 26 1.92 -8.34 17.19
N ASP A 27 2.00 -9.53 16.57
CA ASP A 27 3.10 -10.45 16.80
C ASP A 27 4.42 -9.88 16.27
N LEU A 28 4.38 -9.22 15.12
CA LEU A 28 5.56 -8.56 14.55
C LEU A 28 6.04 -7.43 15.44
N ARG A 29 5.12 -6.69 16.05
CA ARG A 29 5.51 -5.63 17.00
C ARG A 29 6.24 -6.21 18.21
N VAL A 30 5.73 -7.31 18.76
CA VAL A 30 6.39 -7.96 19.89
C VAL A 30 7.80 -8.41 19.52
N ALA A 31 7.95 -8.99 18.33
CA ALA A 31 9.24 -9.54 17.90
C ALA A 31 10.24 -8.47 17.48
N THR A 32 9.79 -7.39 16.84
CA THR A 32 10.69 -6.41 16.24
C THR A 32 10.69 -5.06 16.95
N GLY A 33 9.71 -4.78 17.80
CA GLY A 33 9.54 -3.47 18.41
C GLY A 33 9.01 -2.40 17.49
N ILE A 34 8.64 -2.77 16.26
CA ILE A 34 8.15 -1.82 15.25
C ILE A 34 6.64 -1.75 15.34
N THR A 35 6.09 -0.51 15.48
CA THR A 35 4.65 -0.32 15.62
C THR A 35 3.91 -0.71 14.33
N PRO A 36 2.63 -1.10 14.42
CA PRO A 36 1.86 -1.43 13.21
C PRO A 36 1.84 -0.31 12.18
N ARG A 37 1.77 0.94 12.61
CA ARG A 37 1.80 2.07 11.69
C ARG A 37 3.12 2.12 10.93
N ARG A 38 4.23 1.97 11.65
CA ARG A 38 5.55 1.97 11.01
C ARG A 38 5.72 0.76 10.10
N GLN A 39 5.13 -0.38 10.47
CA GLN A 39 5.13 -1.56 9.60
C GLN A 39 4.49 -1.26 8.26
N GLN A 40 3.35 -0.56 8.24
CA GLN A 40 2.70 -0.19 6.99
C GLN A 40 3.57 0.72 6.13
N GLU A 41 4.24 1.69 6.76
CA GLU A 41 5.18 2.58 6.05
C GLU A 41 6.32 1.78 5.43
N ILE A 42 6.86 0.84 6.19
CA ILE A 42 7.97 0.00 5.72
C ILE A 42 7.52 -0.86 4.53
N ILE A 43 6.32 -1.42 4.59
CA ILE A 43 5.79 -2.23 3.49
C ILE A 43 5.70 -1.41 2.21
N LEU A 44 5.27 -0.15 2.30
CA LEU A 44 5.24 0.73 1.14
C LEU A 44 6.64 1.04 0.62
N GLU A 45 7.61 1.23 1.54
CA GLU A 45 9.01 1.43 1.14
C GLU A 45 9.55 0.22 0.39
N LEU A 46 9.25 -0.98 0.89
CA LEU A 46 9.69 -2.22 0.25
C LEU A 46 9.04 -2.41 -1.10
N ASP A 47 7.75 -2.09 -1.20
CA ASP A 47 7.04 -2.16 -2.47
C ASP A 47 7.69 -1.26 -3.52
N ALA A 48 8.10 -0.06 -3.12
CA ALA A 48 8.79 0.87 -4.02
C ALA A 48 10.15 0.32 -4.46
N GLN A 49 10.74 -0.59 -3.69
CA GLN A 49 11.99 -1.25 -4.03
C GLN A 49 11.79 -2.53 -4.83
N GLY A 50 10.55 -2.89 -5.12
CA GLY A 50 10.25 -4.11 -5.88
C GLY A 50 10.17 -5.38 -5.01
N ILE A 51 10.02 -5.22 -3.70
CA ILE A 51 9.95 -6.35 -2.77
C ILE A 51 8.49 -6.53 -2.32
N ASP A 52 7.92 -7.69 -2.60
CA ASP A 52 6.52 -7.97 -2.31
C ASP A 52 6.34 -8.45 -0.87
N VAL A 53 5.49 -7.75 -0.13
CA VAL A 53 5.01 -8.18 1.18
C VAL A 53 3.50 -8.25 1.10
N CYS A 54 2.94 -9.43 1.30
CA CYS A 54 1.50 -9.66 1.18
C CYS A 54 0.84 -9.64 2.54
N SER A 55 -0.45 -9.32 2.57
CA SER A 55 -1.26 -9.47 3.77
C SER A 55 -2.33 -10.53 3.53
N ALA A 56 -2.50 -11.40 4.53
CA ALA A 56 -3.46 -12.50 4.47
C ALA A 56 -4.63 -12.18 5.38
N CYS A 57 -5.83 -12.13 4.81
CA CYS A 57 -7.05 -11.93 5.59
C CYS A 57 -8.18 -12.87 5.17
N ASP A 58 -7.89 -13.80 4.26
CA ASP A 58 -8.88 -14.76 3.76
C ASP A 58 -9.00 -15.99 4.66
N ARG A 59 -7.90 -16.42 5.28
CA ARG A 59 -7.87 -17.56 6.21
C ARG A 59 -6.68 -17.44 7.14
N LYS A 60 -6.74 -18.16 8.24
CA LYS A 60 -5.61 -18.21 9.19
C LYS A 60 -4.41 -18.92 8.59
N PRO A 61 -3.18 -18.55 8.94
CA PRO A 61 -2.85 -17.41 9.83
C PRO A 61 -3.01 -16.08 9.10
N TYR A 62 -3.51 -15.07 9.82
CA TYR A 62 -3.69 -13.72 9.28
C TYR A 62 -2.44 -12.90 9.52
N GLY A 63 -2.16 -11.97 8.62
CA GLY A 63 -1.05 -11.03 8.78
C GLY A 63 -0.18 -10.94 7.55
N TYR A 64 1.06 -10.52 7.75
CA TYR A 64 1.98 -10.27 6.65
C TYR A 64 2.86 -11.48 6.38
N PHE A 65 3.21 -11.67 5.12
CA PHE A 65 4.12 -12.75 4.72
C PHE A 65 4.85 -12.37 3.43
N ILE A 66 6.00 -13.02 3.20
CA ILE A 66 6.72 -12.90 1.93
C ILE A 66 6.25 -14.06 1.06
N PRO A 67 5.69 -13.80 -0.13
CA PRO A 67 5.19 -14.89 -0.98
C PRO A 67 6.34 -15.76 -1.47
N ALA A 68 6.13 -17.07 -1.44
CA ALA A 68 7.13 -18.01 -1.91
C ALA A 68 7.13 -18.14 -3.44
N ASN A 69 6.00 -17.81 -4.08
CA ASN A 69 5.85 -17.91 -5.52
C ASN A 69 4.66 -17.06 -5.96
N GLU A 70 4.45 -17.00 -7.28
CA GLU A 70 3.36 -16.20 -7.84
C GLU A 70 1.98 -16.74 -7.46
N ALA A 71 1.86 -18.04 -7.23
CA ALA A 71 0.58 -18.61 -6.81
C ALA A 71 0.14 -18.06 -5.45
N GLU A 72 1.07 -17.73 -4.57
CA GLU A 72 0.75 -17.10 -3.28
C GLU A 72 0.47 -15.62 -3.43
N LEU A 73 1.07 -14.98 -4.43
CA LEU A 73 0.88 -13.57 -4.70
C LEU A 73 -0.48 -13.27 -5.33
N ALA A 74 -0.99 -14.18 -6.16
CA ALA A 74 -2.21 -13.96 -6.94
C ALA A 74 -3.44 -13.63 -6.09
N PRO A 75 -3.75 -14.35 -4.97
CA PRO A 75 -4.91 -13.98 -4.14
C PRO A 75 -4.79 -12.58 -3.55
N PHE A 76 -3.59 -12.18 -3.15
CA PHE A 76 -3.37 -10.85 -2.61
C PHE A 76 -3.60 -9.79 -3.68
N LEU A 77 -3.08 -10.00 -4.89
CA LEU A 77 -3.30 -9.09 -6.00
C LEU A 77 -4.79 -8.97 -6.32
N HIS A 78 -5.53 -10.09 -6.27
CA HIS A 78 -6.97 -10.08 -6.47
C HIS A 78 -7.68 -9.21 -5.43
N GLN A 79 -7.30 -9.33 -4.15
CA GLN A 79 -7.85 -8.50 -3.08
C GLN A 79 -7.58 -7.02 -3.32
N LEU A 80 -6.37 -6.68 -3.75
CA LEU A 80 -6.03 -5.29 -4.05
C LEU A 80 -6.87 -4.75 -5.20
N ARG A 81 -7.09 -5.56 -6.24
CA ARG A 81 -7.93 -5.15 -7.36
C ARG A 81 -9.38 -4.93 -6.94
N GLN A 82 -9.92 -5.80 -6.10
CA GLN A 82 -11.28 -5.63 -5.59
C GLN A 82 -11.39 -4.35 -4.76
N ARG A 83 -10.40 -4.07 -3.92
CA ARG A 83 -10.39 -2.85 -3.12
C ARG A 83 -10.31 -1.61 -4.02
N ARG A 84 -9.46 -1.65 -5.04
CA ARG A 84 -9.35 -0.56 -6.02
C ARG A 84 -10.68 -0.32 -6.70
N ASN A 85 -11.36 -1.39 -7.14
CA ASN A 85 -12.65 -1.27 -7.84
C ASN A 85 -13.72 -0.70 -6.92
N ALA A 86 -13.75 -1.12 -5.65
CA ALA A 86 -14.71 -0.60 -4.68
C ALA A 86 -14.48 0.89 -4.43
N LEU A 87 -13.21 1.31 -4.31
CA LEU A 87 -12.88 2.71 -4.14
C LEU A 87 -13.24 3.52 -5.38
N SER A 88 -12.98 2.99 -6.57
CA SER A 88 -13.32 3.65 -7.83
C SER A 88 -14.83 3.86 -7.94
N THR A 89 -15.62 2.84 -7.59
CA THR A 89 -17.09 2.92 -7.60
C THR A 89 -17.56 4.00 -6.62
N ARG A 90 -16.95 4.04 -5.44
CA ARG A 90 -17.31 5.04 -4.44
C ARG A 90 -17.00 6.45 -4.90
N VAL A 91 -15.83 6.66 -5.51
CA VAL A 91 -15.44 7.94 -6.07
C VAL A 91 -16.44 8.39 -7.13
N LYS A 92 -16.78 7.50 -8.05
CA LYS A 92 -17.75 7.82 -9.12
C LYS A 92 -19.13 8.16 -8.56
N GLY A 93 -19.55 7.45 -7.50
CA GLY A 93 -20.82 7.73 -6.84
C GLY A 93 -20.87 9.14 -6.25
N ILE A 94 -19.80 9.52 -5.56
CA ILE A 94 -19.72 10.86 -4.95
C ILE A 94 -19.68 11.92 -6.04
N GLU A 95 -18.89 11.74 -7.07
CA GLU A 95 -18.79 12.70 -8.18
C GLU A 95 -20.12 12.84 -8.92
N GLY A 96 -20.87 11.75 -9.04
CA GLY A 96 -22.19 11.80 -9.67
C GLY A 96 -23.20 12.59 -8.86
N ARG A 97 -23.09 12.56 -7.54
CA ARG A 97 -23.98 13.33 -6.64
C ARG A 97 -23.54 14.77 -6.47
N HIS A 98 -22.26 15.05 -6.72
CA HIS A 98 -21.66 16.37 -6.52
C HIS A 98 -20.79 16.75 -7.71
N PRO A 99 -21.42 17.08 -8.87
CA PRO A 99 -20.64 17.32 -10.09
C PRO A 99 -19.57 18.41 -9.97
N ALA A 100 -19.76 19.35 -9.04
CA ALA A 100 -18.77 20.41 -8.84
C ALA A 100 -17.45 19.89 -8.28
N LEU A 101 -17.43 18.67 -7.71
CA LEU A 101 -16.23 18.06 -7.14
C LEU A 101 -15.54 17.13 -8.11
N ARG A 102 -16.09 16.93 -9.32
CA ARG A 102 -15.49 16.03 -10.29
C ARG A 102 -14.13 16.55 -10.72
N GLU A 103 -13.14 15.67 -10.77
CA GLU A 103 -11.82 15.99 -11.27
C GLU A 103 -11.90 16.36 -12.76
N THR A 104 -11.20 17.43 -13.14
CA THR A 104 -11.00 17.73 -14.54
C THR A 104 -9.80 16.95 -15.05
N ARG A 105 -9.99 16.40 -16.19
CA ARG A 105 -8.86 15.68 -16.80
C ARG A 105 -8.03 16.64 -17.59
N LYS A 106 -6.94 16.89 -17.32
CA LYS A 106 -6.13 17.74 -18.12
C LYS A 106 -4.72 17.73 -17.83
N VAL A 107 -5.53 17.92 -17.93
CA VAL A 107 -4.81 17.86 -17.63
C VAL A 107 -3.91 18.00 -17.49
N THR A 108 -3.51 18.12 -17.43
CA THR A 108 -2.89 18.11 -16.97
C THR A 108 -2.06 18.36 -16.80
N PRO A 109 -1.67 18.54 -17.00
CA PRO A 109 -1.11 18.71 -16.44
C PRO A 109 -0.34 18.86 -16.00
N PRO A 110 0.06 19.13 -16.15
CA PRO A 110 0.46 19.22 -15.27
C PRO A 110 1.16 19.26 -14.63
N LEU A 111 1.46 19.64 -14.67
CA LEU A 111 1.66 19.89 -13.73
C LEU A 111 2.24 19.79 -13.40
N ARG A 112 2.54 20.19 -13.50
CA ARG A 112 2.58 20.46 -12.88
C ARG A 112 2.95 20.49 -12.42
N ILE A 113 3.17 20.85 -12.87
CA ILE A 113 3.16 21.22 -12.16
C ILE A 113 3.63 21.38 -11.91
N GLU A 114 3.88 21.94 -11.97
CA GLU A 114 3.80 22.48 -11.45
C GLU A 114 4.18 22.44 -10.90
N PRO A 115 4.60 23.15 -11.29
CA PRO A 115 4.65 23.36 -10.46
C PRO A 115 4.75 23.52 -9.97
N SER A 116 5.15 24.22 -10.27
CA SER A 116 4.78 24.55 -9.55
C SER A 116 4.61 24.69 -9.10
N GLY A 117 4.62 25.21 -9.62
CA GLY A 117 3.96 25.58 -8.99
C GLY A 117 3.45 25.33 -8.72
N LYS A 118 3.37 25.68 -8.73
CA LYS A 118 2.58 25.64 -8.40
C LYS A 118 2.03 25.28 -8.08
N PRO A 119 1.85 25.91 -8.53
CA PRO A 119 1.10 25.62 -8.09
C PRO A 119 0.60 25.11 -8.04
N GLU A 120 0.60 25.63 -8.26
CA GLU A 120 -0.15 25.36 -8.08
C GLU A 120 -0.49 24.67 -7.79
N GLN A 121 -0.29 25.23 -8.04
CA GLN A 121 -0.81 24.74 -7.73
C GLN A 121 -1.06 23.99 -7.30
N ALA A 122 -0.86 24.54 -7.81
CA ALA A 122 -1.23 23.96 -7.25
C ALA A 122 -1.47 23.38 -6.91
N GLN A 123 -1.39 23.66 -7.05
CA GLN A 123 -1.83 23.15 -6.63
C GLN A 123 -2.11 22.45 -6.32
N LEU A 124 -1.87 23.13 -6.65
CA LEU A 124 -2.23 22.53 -6.20
C LEU A 124 -2.29 21.79 -6.14
N GLU A 125 -2.11 22.03 -6.47
CA GLU A 125 -2.39 21.33 -6.24
C GLU A 125 -2.49 20.51 -5.98
N LEU A 126 -2.27 20.93 -6.17
CA LEU A 126 -2.53 20.16 -5.70
C LEU A 126 -2.72 19.30 -5.60
N VAL A 127 -2.63 19.54 -5.98
CA VAL A 127 -3.01 18.75 -5.74
C VAL A 127 -3.08 18.05 -5.71
N SER A 128 -2.97 18.29 -6.11
CA SER A 128 -3.17 17.58 -5.84
C SER A 128 -3.10 17.17 -5.68
#